data_d6c343a292c4a0cb33147774e85a1513
#
_entry.id   d6c343a292c4a0cb33147774e85a1513
#
_cell.length_a   1.000
_cell.length_b   1.000
_cell.length_c   1.000
_cell.angle_alpha   90.00
_cell.angle_beta   90.00
_cell.angle_gamma   90.00
#
_symmetry.space_group_name_H-M   'P 1'
#
loop_
_entity.id
_entity.type
_entity.pdbx_description
1 polymer ?
#
loop_
_entity_poly.entity_id
_entity_poly.type
_entity_poly.pdbx_seq_one_letter_code
_entity_poly.pdbx_strand_id
1 'polypeptide(L)'
;LSTLRFAAQLSDVSLETLQKGIKGLSQNITEANTGIGDGAQVFDALGISVRNADGSMKSTEAVLLQVADVFANLEDGAVKTALAVKLFGKSGMDMIPFLNQGAAGINQLTAEAERLGLKLTTETARSAEAFNDNLTALKASSSSLGIALARDFLPELTNITNAMREAAN
;
A
#
# COMPACT_ATOMS: atom_id res chain seq x y z
N LEU A 1 -1.12 -10.51 -3.50
CA LEU A 1 -0.58 -9.22 -3.02
C LEU A 1 -0.73 -8.08 -4.02
N SER A 2 -0.59 -8.32 -5.34
CA SER A 2 -0.69 -7.25 -6.35
C SER A 2 -2.10 -6.65 -6.46
N THR A 3 -3.13 -7.45 -6.27
CA THR A 3 -4.53 -7.01 -6.30
C THR A 3 -4.95 -6.29 -5.02
N LEU A 4 -4.45 -6.73 -3.85
CA LEU A 4 -4.66 -6.07 -2.57
C LEU A 4 -4.04 -4.66 -2.51
N ARG A 5 -2.97 -4.42 -3.27
CA ARG A 5 -2.34 -3.11 -3.39
C ARG A 5 -3.31 -2.04 -3.88
N PHE A 6 -4.08 -2.35 -4.92
CA PHE A 6 -5.05 -1.41 -5.47
C PHE A 6 -6.17 -1.12 -4.47
N ALA A 7 -6.71 -2.16 -3.82
CA ALA A 7 -7.71 -2.00 -2.78
C ALA A 7 -7.19 -1.14 -1.60
N ALA A 8 -5.93 -1.34 -1.19
CA ALA A 8 -5.30 -0.54 -0.15
C ALA A 8 -5.17 0.93 -0.57
N GLN A 9 -4.68 1.21 -1.79
CA GLN A 9 -4.56 2.58 -2.30
C GLN A 9 -5.89 3.32 -2.37
N LEU A 10 -6.97 2.65 -2.78
CA LEU A 10 -8.32 3.23 -2.79
C LEU A 10 -8.89 3.46 -1.38
N SER A 11 -8.30 2.83 -0.38
CA SER A 11 -8.64 3.01 1.04
C SER A 11 -7.64 3.92 1.77
N ASP A 12 -6.88 4.75 1.04
CA ASP A 12 -5.84 5.66 1.56
C ASP A 12 -4.73 4.96 2.37
N VAL A 13 -4.48 3.67 2.08
CA VAL A 13 -3.42 2.88 2.71
C VAL A 13 -2.26 2.70 1.75
N SER A 14 -1.06 3.15 2.16
CA SER A 14 0.14 3.02 1.34
C SER A 14 0.56 1.56 1.17
N LEU A 15 1.25 1.26 0.06
CA LEU A 15 1.80 -0.08 -0.17
C LEU A 15 2.74 -0.53 0.95
N GLU A 16 3.55 0.39 1.45
CA GLU A 16 4.50 0.11 2.54
C GLU A 16 3.76 -0.26 3.83
N THR A 17 2.70 0.47 4.18
CA THR A 17 1.82 0.18 5.32
C THR A 17 1.17 -1.20 5.17
N LEU A 18 0.63 -1.50 3.99
CA LEU A 18 0.04 -2.81 3.69
C LEU A 18 1.06 -3.94 3.85
N GLN A 19 2.26 -3.80 3.29
CA GLN A 19 3.33 -4.81 3.38
C GLN A 19 3.76 -5.05 4.83
N LYS A 20 3.97 -3.98 5.61
CA LYS A 20 4.31 -4.08 7.03
C LYS A 20 3.20 -4.75 7.84
N GLY A 21 1.95 -4.36 7.58
CA GLY A 21 0.80 -4.96 8.23
C GLY A 21 0.64 -6.44 7.90
N ILE A 22 0.75 -6.84 6.63
CA ILE A 22 0.69 -8.25 6.21
C ILE A 22 1.83 -9.06 6.87
N LYS A 23 3.03 -8.48 6.98
CA LYS A 23 4.14 -9.13 7.69
C LYS A 23 3.79 -9.36 9.16
N GLY A 24 3.26 -8.36 9.86
CA GLY A 24 2.80 -8.50 11.26
C GLY A 24 1.73 -9.57 11.40
N LEU A 25 0.71 -9.54 10.54
CA LEU A 25 -0.34 -10.55 10.50
C LEU A 25 0.22 -11.97 10.30
N SER A 26 1.14 -12.15 9.36
CA SER A 26 1.78 -13.45 9.09
C SER A 26 2.56 -13.97 10.29
N GLN A 27 3.23 -13.09 11.04
CA GLN A 27 3.91 -13.46 12.29
C GLN A 27 2.90 -13.95 13.34
N ASN A 28 1.82 -13.20 13.57
CA ASN A 28 0.75 -13.59 14.50
C ASN A 28 0.07 -14.91 14.11
N ILE A 29 -0.14 -15.16 12.81
CA ILE A 29 -0.66 -16.44 12.31
C ILE A 29 0.28 -17.59 12.67
N THR A 30 1.59 -17.38 12.51
CA THR A 30 2.61 -18.39 12.85
C THR A 30 2.63 -18.65 14.35
N GLU A 31 2.57 -17.61 15.18
CA GLU A 31 2.47 -17.72 16.63
C GLU A 31 1.22 -18.48 17.06
N ALA A 32 0.07 -18.13 16.50
CA ALA A 32 -1.20 -18.84 16.76
C ALA A 32 -1.13 -20.32 16.36
N ASN A 33 -0.43 -20.64 15.27
CA ASN A 33 -0.28 -22.01 14.82
C ASN A 33 0.65 -22.82 15.72
N THR A 34 1.67 -22.22 16.32
CA THR A 34 2.64 -22.88 17.22
C THR A 34 2.19 -22.88 18.68
N GLY A 35 1.16 -22.09 19.02
CA GLY A 35 0.70 -21.90 20.39
C GLY A 35 1.68 -21.08 21.24
N ILE A 36 2.60 -20.35 20.62
CA ILE A 36 3.61 -19.50 21.28
C ILE A 36 3.28 -18.04 20.96
N GLY A 37 3.28 -17.18 21.96
CA GLY A 37 2.97 -15.76 21.80
C GLY A 37 1.50 -15.42 21.98
N ASP A 38 1.16 -14.13 21.80
CA ASP A 38 -0.19 -13.59 22.02
C ASP A 38 -1.13 -13.77 20.81
N GLY A 39 -0.60 -14.21 19.67
CA GLY A 39 -1.36 -14.33 18.41
C GLY A 39 -2.60 -15.23 18.54
N ALA A 40 -2.46 -16.40 19.21
CA ALA A 40 -3.58 -17.33 19.41
C ALA A 40 -4.74 -16.67 20.17
N GLN A 41 -4.43 -15.96 21.26
CA GLN A 41 -5.45 -15.31 22.10
C GLN A 41 -6.21 -14.21 21.34
N VAL A 42 -5.52 -13.48 20.45
CA VAL A 42 -6.15 -12.41 19.67
C VAL A 42 -7.09 -13.00 18.61
N PHE A 43 -6.68 -14.05 17.91
CA PHE A 43 -7.55 -14.71 16.93
C PHE A 43 -8.74 -15.41 17.59
N ASP A 44 -8.55 -16.07 18.74
CA ASP A 44 -9.64 -16.67 19.51
C ASP A 44 -10.65 -15.63 19.99
N ALA A 45 -10.18 -14.49 20.51
CA ALA A 45 -11.04 -13.38 20.92
C ALA A 45 -11.87 -12.80 19.77
N LEU A 46 -11.35 -12.85 18.55
CA LEU A 46 -12.05 -12.41 17.33
C LEU A 46 -12.89 -13.52 16.69
N GLY A 47 -12.84 -14.74 17.20
CA GLY A 47 -13.53 -15.90 16.61
C GLY A 47 -12.94 -16.34 15.26
N ILE A 48 -11.68 -16.03 15.01
CA ILE A 48 -11.00 -16.32 13.75
C ILE A 48 -10.12 -17.55 13.88
N SER A 49 -10.41 -18.60 13.09
CA SER A 49 -9.52 -19.76 12.98
C SER A 49 -8.45 -19.51 11.93
N VAL A 50 -7.18 -19.71 12.31
CA VAL A 50 -6.02 -19.67 11.38
C VAL A 50 -5.81 -20.99 10.64
N ARG A 51 -6.62 -22.01 10.93
CA ARG A 51 -6.57 -23.33 10.31
C ARG A 51 -7.83 -23.62 9.49
N ASN A 52 -7.65 -24.39 8.45
CA ASN A 52 -8.73 -25.00 7.68
C ASN A 52 -9.33 -26.21 8.42
N ALA A 53 -10.45 -26.72 7.94
CA ALA A 53 -11.11 -27.89 8.51
C ALA A 53 -10.25 -29.17 8.43
N ASP A 54 -9.34 -29.26 7.48
CA ASP A 54 -8.37 -30.36 7.32
C ASP A 54 -7.11 -30.22 8.20
N GLY A 55 -7.05 -29.18 9.05
CA GLY A 55 -5.93 -28.90 9.94
C GLY A 55 -4.78 -28.11 9.27
N SER A 56 -4.79 -27.91 7.97
CA SER A 56 -3.79 -27.09 7.28
C SER A 56 -3.92 -25.62 7.67
N MET A 57 -2.82 -24.85 7.54
CA MET A 57 -2.85 -23.40 7.77
C MET A 57 -3.58 -22.69 6.64
N LYS A 58 -4.42 -21.73 7.01
CA LYS A 58 -4.97 -20.77 6.04
C LYS A 58 -3.89 -19.86 5.49
N SER A 59 -4.06 -19.41 4.26
CA SER A 59 -3.18 -18.36 3.72
C SER A 59 -3.35 -17.05 4.50
N THR A 60 -2.29 -16.25 4.56
CA THR A 60 -2.33 -14.93 5.20
C THR A 60 -3.42 -14.04 4.60
N GLU A 61 -3.68 -14.16 3.30
CA GLU A 61 -4.76 -13.45 2.61
C GLU A 61 -6.15 -13.89 3.09
N ALA A 62 -6.37 -15.20 3.25
CA ALA A 62 -7.65 -15.71 3.76
C ALA A 62 -7.92 -15.24 5.20
N VAL A 63 -6.89 -15.21 6.05
CA VAL A 63 -7.00 -14.69 7.42
C VAL A 63 -7.21 -13.17 7.41
N LEU A 64 -6.50 -12.44 6.54
CA LEU A 64 -6.68 -10.98 6.39
C LEU A 64 -8.13 -10.62 6.05
N LEU A 65 -8.76 -11.35 5.13
CA LEU A 65 -10.15 -11.12 4.76
C LEU A 65 -11.11 -11.39 5.92
N GLN A 66 -10.87 -12.45 6.72
CA GLN A 66 -11.67 -12.71 7.93
C GLN A 66 -11.50 -11.62 8.99
N VAL A 67 -10.26 -11.14 9.18
CA VAL A 67 -9.98 -9.99 10.07
C VAL A 67 -10.70 -8.75 9.57
N ALA A 68 -10.69 -8.48 8.26
CA ALA A 68 -11.38 -7.33 7.69
C ALA A 68 -12.90 -7.40 7.93
N ASP A 69 -13.53 -8.58 7.81
CA ASP A 69 -14.97 -8.74 8.11
C ASP A 69 -15.29 -8.44 9.57
N VAL A 70 -14.44 -8.89 10.50
CA VAL A 70 -14.62 -8.57 11.92
C VAL A 70 -14.45 -7.06 12.16
N PHE A 71 -13.42 -6.45 11.57
CA PHE A 71 -13.14 -5.03 11.72
C PHE A 71 -14.23 -4.14 11.14
N ALA A 72 -14.83 -4.52 10.00
CA ALA A 72 -15.96 -3.80 9.41
C ALA A 72 -17.18 -3.73 10.35
N ASN A 73 -17.34 -4.71 11.24
CA ASN A 73 -18.44 -4.79 12.19
C ASN A 73 -18.10 -4.25 13.60
N LEU A 74 -16.84 -3.96 13.88
CA LEU A 74 -16.42 -3.35 15.14
C LEU A 74 -16.62 -1.83 15.09
N GLU A 75 -17.11 -1.26 16.18
CA GLU A 75 -17.16 0.20 16.36
C GLU A 75 -15.74 0.80 16.38
N ASP A 76 -15.60 1.95 15.75
CA ASP A 76 -14.35 2.70 15.80
C ASP A 76 -14.04 3.17 17.23
N GLY A 77 -12.80 2.98 17.66
CA GLY A 77 -12.41 3.36 19.01
C GLY A 77 -11.13 2.65 19.49
N ALA A 78 -10.85 2.81 20.77
CA ALA A 78 -9.62 2.33 21.38
C ALA A 78 -9.44 0.80 21.26
N VAL A 79 -10.53 0.04 21.37
CA VAL A 79 -10.49 -1.43 21.25
C VAL A 79 -10.09 -1.86 19.86
N LYS A 80 -10.73 -1.30 18.82
CA LYS A 80 -10.41 -1.58 17.41
C LYS A 80 -8.96 -1.21 17.09
N THR A 81 -8.52 -0.05 17.58
CA THR A 81 -7.13 0.42 17.43
C THR A 81 -6.14 -0.53 18.10
N ALA A 82 -6.42 -0.96 19.33
CA ALA A 82 -5.55 -1.91 20.04
C ALA A 82 -5.45 -3.26 19.35
N LEU A 83 -6.56 -3.78 18.81
CA LEU A 83 -6.59 -5.02 18.02
C LEU A 83 -5.81 -4.87 16.72
N ALA A 84 -5.95 -3.73 16.03
CA ALA A 84 -5.20 -3.45 14.83
C ALA A 84 -3.68 -3.45 15.09
N VAL A 85 -3.24 -2.78 16.16
CA VAL A 85 -1.82 -2.76 16.55
C VAL A 85 -1.33 -4.15 16.95
N LYS A 86 -2.13 -4.93 17.66
CA LYS A 86 -1.76 -6.31 18.03
C LYS A 86 -1.60 -7.20 16.81
N LEU A 87 -2.53 -7.15 15.84
CA LEU A 87 -2.51 -8.03 14.66
C LEU A 87 -1.49 -7.60 13.60
N PHE A 88 -1.35 -6.31 13.37
CA PHE A 88 -0.58 -5.76 12.25
C PHE A 88 0.67 -4.99 12.68
N GLY A 89 0.95 -4.93 13.99
CA GLY A 89 2.04 -4.14 14.54
C GLY A 89 1.80 -2.64 14.42
N LYS A 90 2.87 -1.85 14.39
CA LYS A 90 2.79 -0.37 14.37
C LYS A 90 1.99 0.19 13.20
N SER A 91 1.93 -0.53 12.07
CA SER A 91 1.15 -0.13 10.89
C SER A 91 -0.35 -0.40 11.03
N GLY A 92 -0.77 -1.07 12.10
CA GLY A 92 -2.16 -1.51 12.28
C GLY A 92 -3.17 -0.38 12.28
N MET A 93 -2.85 0.74 12.92
CA MET A 93 -3.75 1.90 12.95
C MET A 93 -4.02 2.44 11.54
N ASP A 94 -2.97 2.56 10.75
CA ASP A 94 -3.05 3.07 9.37
C ASP A 94 -3.75 2.09 8.41
N MET A 95 -3.93 0.82 8.82
CA MET A 95 -4.66 -0.18 8.05
C MET A 95 -6.16 -0.19 8.33
N ILE A 96 -6.65 0.49 9.35
CA ILE A 96 -8.07 0.48 9.73
C ILE A 96 -8.99 0.88 8.56
N PRO A 97 -8.71 1.93 7.74
CA PRO A 97 -9.56 2.29 6.61
C PRO A 97 -9.71 1.16 5.59
N PHE A 98 -8.64 0.41 5.33
CA PHE A 98 -8.66 -0.77 4.46
C PHE A 98 -9.46 -1.92 5.08
N LEU A 99 -9.26 -2.21 6.37
CA LEU A 99 -9.97 -3.28 7.08
C LEU A 99 -11.47 -2.98 7.20
N ASN A 100 -11.86 -1.73 7.31
CA ASN A 100 -13.27 -1.30 7.37
C ASN A 100 -14.04 -1.60 6.08
N GLN A 101 -13.36 -1.90 4.96
CA GLN A 101 -14.01 -2.35 3.73
C GLN A 101 -14.63 -3.75 3.86
N GLY A 102 -14.19 -4.54 4.86
CA GLY A 102 -14.56 -5.95 4.98
C GLY A 102 -14.06 -6.80 3.81
N ALA A 103 -14.24 -8.11 3.89
CA ALA A 103 -13.84 -9.01 2.81
C ALA A 103 -14.58 -8.71 1.50
N ALA A 104 -15.88 -8.38 1.58
CA ALA A 104 -16.68 -8.08 0.40
C ALA A 104 -16.17 -6.83 -0.33
N GLY A 105 -15.89 -5.73 0.39
CA GLY A 105 -15.34 -4.50 -0.21
C GLY A 105 -13.94 -4.71 -0.78
N ILE A 106 -13.06 -5.39 -0.06
CA ILE A 106 -11.71 -5.72 -0.54
C ILE A 106 -11.77 -6.57 -1.82
N ASN A 107 -12.64 -7.59 -1.86
CA ASN A 107 -12.81 -8.45 -3.04
C ASN A 107 -13.39 -7.67 -4.21
N GLN A 108 -14.34 -6.76 -3.98
CA GLN A 108 -14.90 -5.91 -5.04
C GLN A 108 -13.83 -4.99 -5.64
N LEU A 109 -13.03 -4.32 -4.81
CA LEU A 109 -11.93 -3.45 -5.25
C LEU A 109 -10.85 -4.25 -5.99
N THR A 110 -10.59 -5.48 -5.54
CA THR A 110 -9.65 -6.41 -6.19
C THR A 110 -10.15 -6.84 -7.56
N ALA A 111 -11.44 -7.20 -7.69
CA ALA A 111 -12.06 -7.57 -8.96
C ALA A 111 -12.08 -6.38 -9.94
N GLU A 112 -12.30 -5.17 -9.45
CA GLU A 112 -12.25 -3.96 -10.28
C GLU A 112 -10.83 -3.70 -10.80
N ALA A 113 -9.80 -3.89 -9.96
CA ALA A 113 -8.40 -3.83 -10.38
C ALA A 113 -8.08 -4.84 -11.49
N GLU A 114 -8.62 -6.06 -11.37
CA GLU A 114 -8.47 -7.10 -12.40
C GLU A 114 -9.17 -6.72 -13.70
N ARG A 115 -10.38 -6.17 -13.61
CA ARG A 115 -11.16 -5.71 -14.76
C ARG A 115 -10.47 -4.58 -15.51
N LEU A 116 -9.80 -3.68 -14.79
CA LEU A 116 -9.03 -2.57 -15.36
C LEU A 116 -7.65 -3.00 -15.89
N GLY A 117 -7.31 -4.29 -15.84
CA GLY A 117 -6.02 -4.81 -16.30
C GLY A 117 -4.84 -4.42 -15.39
N LEU A 118 -5.11 -3.95 -14.17
CA LEU A 118 -4.12 -3.53 -13.20
C LEU A 118 -3.45 -4.72 -12.47
N LYS A 119 -3.54 -5.93 -13.04
CA LYS A 119 -2.73 -7.08 -12.59
C LYS A 119 -1.25 -6.74 -12.82
N LEU A 120 -0.61 -6.28 -11.76
CA LEU A 120 0.84 -6.21 -11.76
C LEU A 120 1.37 -7.65 -11.70
N THR A 121 1.76 -8.18 -12.85
CA THR A 121 2.63 -9.36 -12.90
C THR A 121 3.95 -9.01 -12.20
N THR A 122 4.70 -10.00 -11.74
CA THR A 122 6.05 -9.78 -11.16
C THR A 122 6.94 -8.97 -12.11
N GLU A 123 6.70 -9.08 -13.40
CA GLU A 123 7.38 -8.36 -14.46
C GLU A 123 6.99 -6.88 -14.52
N THR A 124 5.71 -6.57 -14.38
CA THR A 124 5.21 -5.18 -14.29
C THR A 124 5.65 -4.51 -12.98
N ALA A 125 5.74 -5.26 -11.88
CA ALA A 125 6.24 -4.74 -10.61
C ALA A 125 7.73 -4.37 -10.71
N ARG A 126 8.56 -5.21 -11.34
CA ARG A 126 9.97 -4.90 -11.64
C ARG A 126 10.13 -3.71 -12.58
N SER A 127 9.27 -3.62 -13.57
CA SER A 127 9.25 -2.48 -14.50
C SER A 127 8.83 -1.18 -13.79
N ALA A 128 7.91 -1.25 -12.83
CA ALA A 128 7.50 -0.11 -12.01
C ALA A 128 8.61 0.32 -11.02
N GLU A 129 9.36 -0.63 -10.44
CA GLU A 129 10.54 -0.32 -9.63
C GLU A 129 11.63 0.34 -10.49
N ALA A 130 11.96 -0.24 -11.64
CA ALA A 130 12.92 0.33 -12.59
C ALA A 130 12.48 1.72 -13.10
N PHE A 131 11.19 1.93 -13.33
CA PHE A 131 10.64 3.23 -13.70
C PHE A 131 10.77 4.25 -12.56
N ASN A 132 10.50 3.83 -11.33
CA ASN A 132 10.63 4.70 -10.15
C ASN A 132 12.10 5.06 -9.86
N ASP A 133 13.02 4.11 -10.05
CA ASP A 133 14.46 4.33 -9.98
C ASP A 133 14.93 5.29 -11.07
N ASN A 134 14.43 5.12 -12.30
CA ASN A 134 14.71 6.03 -13.42
C ASN A 134 14.12 7.43 -13.19
N LEU A 135 12.93 7.56 -12.58
CA LEU A 135 12.36 8.85 -12.17
C LEU A 135 13.20 9.52 -11.09
N THR A 136 13.71 8.73 -10.15
CA THR A 136 14.58 9.24 -9.08
C THR A 136 15.92 9.71 -9.66
N ALA A 137 16.51 8.95 -10.59
CA ALA A 137 17.70 9.35 -11.33
C ALA A 137 17.45 10.59 -12.21
N LEU A 138 16.27 10.67 -12.85
CA LEU A 138 15.88 11.86 -13.65
C LEU A 138 15.65 13.08 -12.76
N LYS A 139 15.03 12.91 -11.57
CA LYS A 139 14.92 14.00 -10.58
C LYS A 139 16.29 14.48 -10.09
N ALA A 140 17.21 13.57 -9.85
CA ALA A 140 18.58 13.90 -9.46
C ALA A 140 19.36 14.62 -10.59
N SER A 141 19.15 14.21 -11.84
CA SER A 141 19.75 14.87 -13.02
C SER A 141 19.02 16.16 -13.42
N SER A 142 17.71 16.28 -13.16
CA SER A 142 16.95 17.50 -13.50
C SER A 142 17.32 18.70 -12.63
N SER A 143 17.85 18.53 -11.43
CA SER A 143 18.46 19.63 -10.67
C SER A 143 19.72 20.17 -11.35
N SER A 144 20.49 19.32 -12.02
CA SER A 144 21.67 19.76 -12.80
C SER A 144 21.28 20.32 -14.16
N LEU A 145 20.27 19.76 -14.82
CA LEU A 145 19.70 20.24 -16.08
C LEU A 145 18.91 21.54 -15.89
N GLY A 146 18.19 21.71 -14.80
CA GLY A 146 17.49 22.96 -14.46
C GLY A 146 18.44 24.11 -14.25
N ILE A 147 19.61 23.86 -13.66
CA ILE A 147 20.67 24.86 -13.49
C ILE A 147 21.34 25.17 -14.84
N ALA A 148 21.59 24.17 -15.70
CA ALA A 148 22.16 24.36 -17.03
C ALA A 148 21.20 25.10 -17.96
N LEU A 149 19.92 24.74 -17.99
CA LEU A 149 18.88 25.45 -18.75
C LEU A 149 18.67 26.90 -18.25
N ALA A 150 18.68 27.12 -16.94
CA ALA A 150 18.58 28.47 -16.39
C ALA A 150 19.81 29.34 -16.70
N ARG A 151 20.99 28.72 -16.74
CA ARG A 151 22.24 29.43 -16.99
C ARG A 151 22.44 29.77 -18.48
N ASP A 152 22.10 28.84 -19.37
CA ASP A 152 22.45 28.97 -20.79
C ASP A 152 21.25 29.44 -21.65
N PHE A 153 20.02 29.13 -21.26
CA PHE A 153 18.81 29.47 -22.05
C PHE A 153 18.12 30.78 -21.63
N LEU A 154 18.12 31.12 -20.34
CA LEU A 154 17.48 32.37 -19.87
C LEU A 154 18.12 33.65 -20.43
N PRO A 155 19.44 33.76 -20.58
CA PRO A 155 20.02 34.93 -21.21
C PRO A 155 19.62 35.09 -22.68
N GLU A 156 19.56 33.99 -23.43
CA GLU A 156 19.15 33.98 -24.84
C GLU A 156 17.69 34.40 -25.02
N LEU A 157 16.78 33.88 -24.18
CA LEU A 157 15.39 34.31 -24.19
C LEU A 157 15.19 35.78 -23.84
N THR A 158 16.00 36.30 -22.93
CA THR A 158 15.98 37.73 -22.56
C THR A 158 16.44 38.60 -23.72
N ASN A 159 17.49 38.18 -24.45
CA ASN A 159 18.00 38.88 -25.63
C ASN A 159 16.96 38.87 -26.78
N ILE A 160 16.28 37.75 -27.03
CA ILE A 160 15.22 37.64 -28.02
C ILE A 160 14.04 38.57 -27.66
N THR A 161 13.65 38.59 -26.40
CA THR A 161 12.55 39.45 -25.94
C THR A 161 12.86 40.93 -26.07
N ASN A 162 14.10 41.33 -25.79
CA ASN A 162 14.57 42.69 -25.95
C ASN A 162 14.63 43.10 -27.44
N ALA A 163 15.15 42.21 -28.31
CA ALA A 163 15.19 42.44 -29.74
C ALA A 163 13.79 42.57 -30.38
N MET A 164 12.83 41.75 -29.92
CA MET A 164 11.42 41.87 -30.35
C MET A 164 10.79 43.19 -29.88
N ARG A 165 11.19 43.72 -28.73
CA ARG A 165 10.68 44.97 -28.19
C ARG A 165 11.26 46.19 -28.92
N GLU A 166 12.53 46.11 -29.35
CA GLU A 166 13.15 47.14 -30.17
C GLU A 166 12.60 47.19 -31.61
N ALA A 167 12.24 46.03 -32.18
CA ALA A 167 11.64 45.94 -33.51
C ALA A 167 10.16 46.37 -33.56
N ALA A 168 9.51 46.55 -32.41
CA ALA A 168 8.13 46.97 -32.29
C ALA A 168 7.93 48.48 -31.98
N ASN A 169 9.03 49.24 -31.84
CA ASN A 169 9.06 50.67 -31.68
C ASN A 169 9.62 51.35 -32.93
#